data_cd81917f4297837ff9660ee40ed1fb77
#
_entry.id   cd81917f4297837ff9660ee40ed1fb77
#
_cell.length_a   1.000
_cell.length_b   1.000
_cell.length_c   1.000
_cell.angle_alpha   90.00
_cell.angle_beta   90.00
_cell.angle_gamma   90.00
#
_symmetry.space_group_name_H-M   'P 1'
#
loop_
_entity.id
_entity.type
_entity.pdbx_description
1 polymer ?
#
loop_
_entity_poly.entity_id
_entity_poly.type
_entity_poly.pdbx_seq_one_letter_code
_entity_poly.pdbx_strand_id
1 'polypeptide(L)'
;NYKNLQVEAMARYLFRIAPKTYLGPIAHFRYMKAQNIQAQNTQVFDGLDRDAHATTVGVSFTFDNRDFRLNAYKGCFIQFDQTFTPRFLGNGENHFITSELTLCGYQKLWKGAVLAGEFHTQLNYDGQPSWLMKAEAGSPYRMRGYYEGRYRDNNIMEVQLELRQNIWKRNGLVVWAGTAKVFPDFNQWGDSKF
;
A
#
# COMPACT_ATOMS: atom_id res chain seq x y z
N ASN A 1 6.69 19.18 10.08
CA ASN A 1 6.28 19.12 8.67
C ASN A 1 7.52 19.12 7.78
N TYR A 2 7.52 18.39 6.71
CA TYR A 2 8.55 18.42 5.67
C TYR A 2 7.87 18.30 4.30
N LYS A 3 8.55 18.79 3.26
CA LYS A 3 8.15 18.53 1.87
C LYS A 3 8.87 17.30 1.39
N ASN A 4 8.13 16.37 0.78
CA ASN A 4 8.69 15.18 0.16
C ASN A 4 8.75 15.39 -1.36
N LEU A 5 9.95 15.32 -1.93
CA LEU A 5 10.14 15.14 -3.37
C LEU A 5 10.24 13.65 -3.64
N GLN A 6 9.31 13.13 -4.43
CA GLN A 6 9.28 11.71 -4.80
C GLN A 6 9.35 11.60 -6.32
N VAL A 7 10.25 10.74 -6.78
CA VAL A 7 10.33 10.29 -8.17
C VAL A 7 10.16 8.78 -8.16
N GLU A 8 9.21 8.29 -8.92
CA GLU A 8 8.84 6.88 -8.95
C GLU A 8 8.66 6.41 -10.38
N ALA A 9 9.23 5.25 -10.71
CA ALA A 9 9.04 4.57 -11.98
C ALA A 9 8.79 3.09 -11.71
N MET A 10 7.67 2.56 -12.20
CA MET A 10 7.30 1.17 -12.06
C MET A 10 7.00 0.55 -13.42
N ALA A 11 7.54 -0.64 -13.66
CA ALA A 11 7.22 -1.49 -14.80
C ALA A 11 6.73 -2.85 -14.29
N ARG A 12 5.58 -3.28 -14.79
CA ARG A 12 4.98 -4.60 -14.50
C ARG A 12 4.55 -5.24 -15.81
N TYR A 13 5.00 -6.46 -16.04
CA TYR A 13 4.57 -7.24 -17.20
C TYR A 13 3.93 -8.54 -16.75
N LEU A 14 2.67 -8.74 -17.10
CA LEU A 14 1.87 -9.86 -16.61
C LEU A 14 1.48 -10.79 -17.75
N PHE A 15 1.86 -12.05 -17.64
CA PHE A 15 1.44 -13.15 -18.51
C PHE A 15 0.16 -13.77 -17.96
N ARG A 16 -0.78 -14.05 -18.84
CA ARG A 16 -1.97 -14.81 -18.47
C ARG A 16 -1.61 -16.28 -18.32
N ILE A 17 -1.68 -16.80 -17.08
CA ILE A 17 -1.39 -18.21 -16.77
C ILE A 17 -2.65 -19.08 -16.67
N ALA A 18 -3.80 -18.46 -16.35
CA ALA A 18 -5.11 -19.11 -16.30
C ALA A 18 -6.22 -18.07 -16.56
N PRO A 19 -7.49 -18.47 -16.74
CA PRO A 19 -8.60 -17.53 -16.83
C PRO A 19 -8.59 -16.55 -15.65
N LYS A 20 -8.57 -15.24 -15.96
CA LYS A 20 -8.57 -14.14 -14.96
C LYS A 20 -7.34 -14.11 -14.03
N THR A 21 -6.31 -14.91 -14.31
CA THR A 21 -5.12 -15.08 -13.47
C THR A 21 -3.87 -14.71 -14.25
N TYR A 22 -3.03 -13.89 -13.66
CA TYR A 22 -1.83 -13.33 -14.28
C TYR A 22 -0.65 -13.42 -13.32
N LEU A 23 0.53 -13.65 -13.86
CA LEU A 23 1.80 -13.71 -13.14
C LEU A 23 2.88 -13.07 -14.00
N GLY A 24 3.82 -12.37 -13.40
CA GLY A 24 4.96 -11.85 -14.14
C GLY A 24 5.89 -10.97 -13.35
N PRO A 25 6.97 -10.49 -13.97
CA PRO A 25 7.96 -9.66 -13.33
C PRO A 25 7.43 -8.26 -13.01
N ILE A 26 7.97 -7.69 -11.95
CA ILE A 26 7.82 -6.29 -11.55
C ILE A 26 9.21 -5.69 -11.28
N ALA A 27 9.42 -4.46 -11.74
CA ALA A 27 10.58 -3.65 -11.41
C ALA A 27 10.09 -2.28 -10.97
N HIS A 28 10.67 -1.76 -9.91
CA HIS A 28 10.25 -0.51 -9.32
C HIS A 28 11.49 0.29 -8.87
N PHE A 29 11.59 1.53 -9.33
CA PHE A 29 12.58 2.50 -8.88
C PHE A 29 11.86 3.61 -8.11
N ARG A 30 12.35 3.92 -6.93
CA ARG A 30 11.85 5.01 -6.11
C ARG A 30 13.02 5.85 -5.59
N TYR A 31 12.91 7.15 -5.75
CA TYR A 31 13.78 8.14 -5.12
C TYR A 31 12.94 9.09 -4.29
N MET A 32 13.32 9.30 -3.05
CA MET A 32 12.63 10.18 -2.12
C MET A 32 13.63 11.14 -1.47
N LYS A 33 13.24 12.41 -1.35
CA LYS A 33 14.06 13.44 -0.69
C LYS A 33 13.21 14.32 0.20
N ALA A 34 13.55 14.36 1.48
CA ALA A 34 12.95 15.27 2.44
C ALA A 34 13.53 16.67 2.31
N GLN A 35 12.67 17.66 2.08
CA GLN A 35 13.04 19.06 1.93
C GLN A 35 12.30 19.91 2.99
N ASN A 36 12.89 21.05 3.40
CA ASN A 36 12.28 22.02 4.30
C ASN A 36 11.71 21.38 5.58
N ILE A 37 12.53 20.60 6.27
CA ILE A 37 12.16 19.96 7.53
C ILE A 37 11.92 21.05 8.58
N GLN A 38 10.67 21.28 8.96
CA GLN A 38 10.25 22.14 10.04
C GLN A 38 9.80 21.27 11.21
N ALA A 39 10.63 21.07 12.19
CA ALA A 39 10.31 20.34 13.42
C ALA A 39 10.46 21.26 14.62
N GLN A 40 9.55 21.15 15.58
CA GLN A 40 9.71 21.81 16.89
C GLN A 40 10.93 21.28 17.65
N ASN A 41 11.35 20.08 17.34
CA ASN A 41 12.58 19.46 17.84
C ASN A 41 13.37 18.87 16.66
N THR A 42 14.39 19.58 16.20
CA THR A 42 15.25 19.16 15.08
C THR A 42 16.10 17.94 15.42
N GLN A 43 16.33 17.67 16.71
CA GLN A 43 17.12 16.51 17.16
C GLN A 43 16.52 15.15 16.72
N VAL A 44 15.22 15.09 16.48
CA VAL A 44 14.55 13.86 15.99
C VAL A 44 15.00 13.47 14.58
N PHE A 45 15.50 14.42 13.80
CA PHE A 45 15.96 14.22 12.41
C PHE A 45 17.50 14.22 12.29
N ASP A 46 18.22 14.46 13.41
CA ASP A 46 19.69 14.40 13.41
C ASP A 46 20.13 12.94 13.25
N GLY A 47 20.92 12.67 12.20
CA GLY A 47 21.37 11.33 11.85
C GLY A 47 20.45 10.54 10.93
N LEU A 48 19.30 11.09 10.50
CA LEU A 48 18.46 10.45 9.49
C LEU A 48 18.84 10.92 8.07
N ASP A 49 18.89 9.98 7.15
CA ASP A 49 19.12 10.28 5.73
C ASP A 49 18.05 11.21 5.19
N ARG A 50 18.46 12.29 4.52
CA ARG A 50 17.55 13.26 3.91
C ARG A 50 17.06 12.86 2.53
N ASP A 51 17.73 11.89 1.93
CA ASP A 51 17.36 11.28 0.67
C ASP A 51 17.56 9.77 0.71
N ALA A 52 16.77 9.05 -0.03
CA ALA A 52 16.83 7.62 -0.15
C ALA A 52 16.40 7.21 -1.55
N HIS A 53 17.04 6.17 -2.09
CA HIS A 53 16.61 5.53 -3.32
C HIS A 53 16.52 4.02 -3.13
N ALA A 54 15.66 3.39 -3.90
CA ALA A 54 15.51 1.95 -3.93
C ALA A 54 15.18 1.49 -5.36
N THR A 55 15.97 0.54 -5.83
CA THR A 55 15.71 -0.22 -7.06
C THR A 55 15.28 -1.62 -6.65
N THR A 56 14.05 -1.97 -6.97
CA THR A 56 13.37 -3.17 -6.49
C THR A 56 12.95 -4.01 -7.67
N VAL A 57 13.12 -5.31 -7.56
CA VAL A 57 12.68 -6.28 -8.57
C VAL A 57 11.90 -7.42 -7.90
N GLY A 58 11.01 -8.05 -8.63
CA GLY A 58 10.20 -9.10 -8.03
C GLY A 58 9.21 -9.75 -8.98
N VAL A 59 8.22 -10.40 -8.37
CA VAL A 59 7.15 -11.10 -9.06
C VAL A 59 5.80 -10.57 -8.58
N SER A 60 4.90 -10.35 -9.52
CA SER A 60 3.53 -9.90 -9.29
C SER A 60 2.55 -10.97 -9.72
N PHE A 61 1.63 -11.33 -8.83
CA PHE A 61 0.49 -12.19 -9.09
C PHE A 61 -0.79 -11.36 -9.05
N THR A 62 -1.69 -11.57 -10.01
CA THR A 62 -2.97 -10.88 -10.06
C THR A 62 -4.09 -11.85 -10.44
N PHE A 63 -5.16 -11.85 -9.66
CA PHE A 63 -6.42 -12.50 -9.98
C PHE A 63 -7.54 -11.46 -9.98
N ASP A 64 -8.29 -11.33 -11.07
CA ASP A 64 -9.36 -10.33 -11.20
C ASP A 64 -10.59 -10.94 -11.87
N ASN A 65 -11.62 -11.26 -11.05
CA ASN A 65 -12.88 -11.78 -11.55
C ASN A 65 -14.05 -10.81 -11.37
N ARG A 66 -13.74 -9.53 -11.09
CA ARG A 66 -14.76 -8.49 -10.97
C ARG A 66 -15.58 -8.37 -12.27
N ASP A 67 -16.88 -8.09 -12.12
CA ASP A 67 -17.75 -7.80 -13.25
C ASP A 67 -17.37 -6.48 -13.95
N PHE A 68 -17.06 -5.43 -13.19
CA PHE A 68 -16.55 -4.16 -13.66
C PHE A 68 -15.34 -3.71 -12.85
N ARG A 69 -14.27 -3.30 -13.53
CA ARG A 69 -13.03 -2.89 -12.85
C ARG A 69 -13.17 -1.58 -12.07
N LEU A 70 -13.89 -0.61 -12.62
CA LEU A 70 -14.03 0.73 -12.03
C LEU A 70 -15.14 0.82 -10.98
N ASN A 71 -16.18 0.01 -11.10
CA ASN A 71 -17.31 0.00 -10.18
C ASN A 71 -17.88 -1.40 -10.09
N ALA A 72 -17.20 -2.25 -9.36
CA ALA A 72 -17.58 -3.64 -9.20
C ALA A 72 -18.82 -3.79 -8.33
N TYR A 73 -19.74 -4.66 -8.77
CA TYR A 73 -20.92 -5.08 -8.02
C TYR A 73 -20.75 -6.46 -7.41
N LYS A 74 -19.92 -7.29 -8.01
CA LYS A 74 -19.60 -8.65 -7.54
C LYS A 74 -18.26 -9.11 -8.06
N GLY A 75 -17.69 -10.09 -7.36
CA GLY A 75 -16.39 -10.67 -7.68
C GLY A 75 -15.33 -10.24 -6.69
N CYS A 76 -14.10 -10.57 -7.00
CA CYS A 76 -12.96 -10.24 -6.17
C CYS A 76 -11.74 -9.85 -7.02
N PHE A 77 -10.83 -9.16 -6.39
CA PHE A 77 -9.53 -8.81 -6.91
C PHE A 77 -8.48 -9.19 -5.87
N ILE A 78 -7.44 -9.88 -6.32
CA ILE A 78 -6.29 -10.27 -5.50
C ILE A 78 -5.05 -9.82 -6.24
N GLN A 79 -4.20 -9.07 -5.57
CA GLN A 79 -2.87 -8.73 -6.05
C GLN A 79 -1.87 -9.06 -4.96
N PHE A 80 -0.85 -9.82 -5.32
CA PHE A 80 0.27 -10.16 -4.45
C PHE A 80 1.56 -9.83 -5.18
N ASP A 81 2.34 -8.92 -4.61
CA ASP A 81 3.63 -8.51 -5.13
C ASP A 81 4.71 -8.95 -4.12
N GLN A 82 5.60 -9.84 -4.57
CA GLN A 82 6.77 -10.24 -3.81
C GLN A 82 7.98 -9.58 -4.44
N THR A 83 8.60 -8.65 -3.73
CA THR A 83 9.68 -7.85 -4.26
C THR A 83 10.92 -7.90 -3.38
N PHE A 84 12.06 -7.70 -3.99
CA PHE A 84 13.37 -7.74 -3.39
C PHE A 84 14.16 -6.48 -3.77
N THR A 85 14.77 -5.83 -2.79
CA THR A 85 15.60 -4.64 -2.95
C THR A 85 17.06 -5.03 -2.68
N PRO A 86 17.81 -5.50 -3.69
CA PRO A 86 19.14 -6.04 -3.49
C PRO A 86 20.21 -4.94 -3.45
N ARG A 87 21.29 -5.15 -2.71
CA ARG A 87 22.43 -4.24 -2.64
C ARG A 87 23.10 -4.02 -3.99
N PHE A 88 23.18 -5.06 -4.84
CA PHE A 88 23.89 -5.00 -6.13
C PHE A 88 23.20 -4.12 -7.18
N LEU A 89 21.95 -3.70 -6.97
CA LEU A 89 21.25 -2.73 -7.82
C LEU A 89 21.45 -1.27 -7.37
N GLY A 90 22.51 -1.00 -6.62
CA GLY A 90 22.86 0.35 -6.19
C GLY A 90 22.13 0.83 -4.94
N ASN A 91 21.48 -0.07 -4.20
CA ASN A 91 20.69 0.29 -3.02
C ASN A 91 21.55 0.54 -1.76
N GLY A 92 22.86 0.40 -1.84
CA GLY A 92 23.77 0.58 -0.70
C GLY A 92 23.45 -0.40 0.44
N GLU A 93 23.35 0.10 1.66
CA GLU A 93 22.97 -0.70 2.83
C GLU A 93 21.48 -1.02 2.93
N ASN A 94 20.63 -0.37 2.11
CA ASN A 94 19.18 -0.57 2.08
C ASN A 94 18.84 -1.85 1.32
N HIS A 95 18.95 -3.00 1.95
CA HIS A 95 18.41 -4.25 1.42
C HIS A 95 17.21 -4.67 2.26
N PHE A 96 16.15 -5.13 1.62
CA PHE A 96 14.95 -5.64 2.28
C PHE A 96 14.08 -6.39 1.27
N ILE A 97 13.21 -7.21 1.80
CA ILE A 97 12.20 -7.91 1.03
C ILE A 97 10.85 -7.31 1.39
N THR A 98 9.99 -7.09 0.40
CA THR A 98 8.62 -6.61 0.62
C THR A 98 7.62 -7.62 0.07
N SER A 99 6.68 -8.02 0.92
CA SER A 99 5.47 -8.71 0.51
C SER A 99 4.29 -7.75 0.62
N GLU A 100 3.64 -7.47 -0.51
CA GLU A 100 2.45 -6.62 -0.55
C GLU A 100 1.26 -7.43 -1.04
N LEU A 101 0.17 -7.42 -0.27
CA LEU A 101 -1.07 -8.12 -0.60
C LEU A 101 -2.23 -7.14 -0.56
N THR A 102 -3.00 -7.13 -1.63
CA THR A 102 -4.29 -6.42 -1.72
C THR A 102 -5.39 -7.42 -2.07
N LEU A 103 -6.40 -7.50 -1.22
CA LEU A 103 -7.60 -8.30 -1.43
C LEU A 103 -8.81 -7.37 -1.48
N CYS A 104 -9.58 -7.39 -2.57
CA CYS A 104 -10.84 -6.68 -2.66
C CYS A 104 -11.96 -7.68 -2.94
N GLY A 105 -13.06 -7.57 -2.19
CA GLY A 105 -14.26 -8.38 -2.38
C GLY A 105 -15.49 -7.50 -2.59
N TYR A 106 -16.38 -7.93 -3.48
CA TYR A 106 -17.60 -7.20 -3.83
C TYR A 106 -18.78 -8.14 -3.83
N GLN A 107 -19.81 -7.79 -3.08
CA GLN A 107 -21.04 -8.58 -2.96
C GLN A 107 -22.26 -7.69 -3.13
N LYS A 108 -23.08 -8.00 -4.13
CA LYS A 108 -24.40 -7.40 -4.26
C LYS A 108 -25.30 -7.93 -3.15
N LEU A 109 -25.87 -7.04 -2.35
CA LEU A 109 -26.75 -7.42 -1.25
C LEU A 109 -28.21 -7.43 -1.69
N TRP A 110 -28.75 -6.26 -2.09
CA TRP A 110 -30.10 -6.08 -2.59
C TRP A 110 -30.12 -5.12 -3.76
N LYS A 111 -31.29 -4.71 -4.22
CA LYS A 111 -31.41 -3.82 -5.37
C LYS A 111 -30.72 -2.47 -5.11
N GLY A 112 -29.68 -2.21 -5.88
CA GLY A 112 -28.89 -0.97 -5.79
C GLY A 112 -27.84 -0.96 -4.68
N ALA A 113 -27.72 -2.01 -3.85
CA ALA A 113 -26.76 -2.09 -2.76
C ALA A 113 -25.60 -3.03 -3.08
N VAL A 114 -24.39 -2.59 -2.76
CA VAL A 114 -23.16 -3.38 -2.86
C VAL A 114 -22.35 -3.20 -1.58
N LEU A 115 -21.94 -4.30 -0.98
CA LEU A 115 -20.90 -4.33 0.04
C LEU A 115 -19.56 -4.56 -0.64
N ALA A 116 -18.62 -3.66 -0.41
CA ALA A 116 -17.24 -3.78 -0.82
C ALA A 116 -16.34 -3.88 0.41
N GLY A 117 -15.37 -4.77 0.35
CA GLY A 117 -14.35 -4.91 1.39
C GLY A 117 -12.97 -4.89 0.76
N GLU A 118 -12.02 -4.28 1.44
CA GLU A 118 -10.61 -4.29 1.08
C GLU A 118 -9.77 -4.63 2.30
N PHE A 119 -8.82 -5.54 2.11
CA PHE A 119 -7.70 -5.79 3.00
C PHE A 119 -6.42 -5.50 2.25
N HIS A 120 -5.55 -4.73 2.87
CA HIS A 120 -4.22 -4.44 2.34
C HIS A 120 -3.18 -4.65 3.43
N THR A 121 -2.03 -5.20 3.04
CA THR A 121 -0.88 -5.30 3.92
C THR A 121 0.41 -5.15 3.13
N GLN A 122 1.37 -4.45 3.71
CA GLN A 122 2.74 -4.37 3.25
C GLN A 122 3.66 -4.79 4.39
N LEU A 123 4.46 -5.81 4.16
CA LEU A 123 5.38 -6.40 5.12
C LEU A 123 6.80 -6.29 4.58
N ASN A 124 7.68 -5.65 5.35
CA ASN A 124 9.10 -5.52 5.04
C ASN A 124 9.90 -6.37 6.02
N TYR A 125 10.78 -7.20 5.51
CA TYR A 125 11.61 -8.13 6.29
C TYR A 125 12.96 -8.35 5.61
N ASP A 126 13.87 -9.06 6.29
CA ASP A 126 15.25 -9.29 5.85
C ASP A 126 16.01 -7.99 5.58
N GLY A 127 15.83 -7.04 6.49
CA GLY A 127 16.38 -5.70 6.46
C GLY A 127 15.32 -4.64 6.77
N GLN A 128 15.72 -3.39 6.70
CA GLN A 128 14.81 -2.28 6.97
C GLN A 128 14.90 -1.23 5.86
N PRO A 129 13.78 -0.80 5.30
CA PRO A 129 13.76 0.35 4.40
C PRO A 129 14.19 1.62 5.14
N SER A 130 14.79 2.58 4.40
CA SER A 130 14.99 3.93 4.92
C SER A 130 13.68 4.48 5.49
N TRP A 131 13.76 5.33 6.50
CA TRP A 131 12.60 5.95 7.14
C TRP A 131 11.66 6.65 6.14
N LEU A 132 12.20 7.15 5.02
CA LEU A 132 11.42 7.76 3.93
C LEU A 132 10.59 6.73 3.15
N MET A 133 10.97 5.45 3.17
CA MET A 133 10.38 4.38 2.37
C MET A 133 9.56 3.38 3.20
N LYS A 134 9.43 3.61 4.49
CA LYS A 134 8.59 2.81 5.38
C LYS A 134 7.13 2.84 4.94
N ALA A 135 6.38 1.80 5.28
CA ALA A 135 4.95 1.73 5.02
C ALA A 135 4.19 2.85 5.74
N GLU A 136 3.26 3.49 5.06
CA GLU A 136 2.53 4.68 5.52
C GLU A 136 1.03 4.42 5.54
N ALA A 137 0.37 4.82 6.62
CA ALA A 137 -1.09 4.86 6.68
C ALA A 137 -1.63 6.18 6.11
N GLY A 138 -2.78 6.10 5.45
CA GLY A 138 -3.45 7.22 4.82
C GLY A 138 -3.06 7.40 3.35
N SER A 139 -4.05 7.35 2.50
CA SER A 139 -3.91 7.60 1.07
C SER A 139 -5.25 8.10 0.51
N PRO A 140 -5.30 8.62 -0.73
CA PRO A 140 -6.57 8.97 -1.36
C PRO A 140 -7.56 7.80 -1.50
N TYR A 141 -7.07 6.57 -1.41
CA TYR A 141 -7.86 5.35 -1.63
C TYR A 141 -8.15 4.58 -0.35
N ARG A 142 -7.20 4.56 0.60
CA ARG A 142 -7.27 3.82 1.86
C ARG A 142 -7.10 4.77 3.02
N MET A 143 -7.83 4.54 4.11
CA MET A 143 -7.74 5.36 5.32
C MET A 143 -7.83 6.87 5.04
N ARG A 144 -8.77 7.28 4.20
CA ARG A 144 -8.94 8.64 3.64
C ARG A 144 -9.08 9.76 4.68
N GLY A 145 -9.32 9.43 5.94
CA GLY A 145 -9.40 10.39 7.05
C GLY A 145 -8.08 10.72 7.71
N TYR A 146 -6.98 10.07 7.31
CA TYR A 146 -5.67 10.27 7.89
C TYR A 146 -4.74 11.01 6.92
N TYR A 147 -3.90 11.89 7.47
CA TYR A 147 -2.80 12.47 6.70
C TYR A 147 -1.82 11.39 6.32
N GLU A 148 -1.48 11.31 5.05
CA GLU A 148 -0.47 10.42 4.50
C GLU A 148 0.86 10.60 5.21
N GLY A 149 1.45 9.49 5.67
CA GLY A 149 2.70 9.46 6.40
C GLY A 149 2.66 9.93 7.84
N ARG A 150 1.49 10.25 8.42
CA ARG A 150 1.37 10.55 9.86
C ARG A 150 1.72 9.34 10.73
N TYR A 151 1.29 8.16 10.31
CA TYR A 151 1.62 6.89 10.93
C TYR A 151 2.46 6.10 9.94
N ARG A 152 3.68 5.78 10.33
CA ARG A 152 4.69 5.17 9.48
C ARG A 152 5.49 4.17 10.27
N ASP A 153 5.63 2.96 9.75
CA ASP A 153 6.50 1.93 10.32
C ASP A 153 6.95 0.93 9.25
N ASN A 154 7.70 -0.10 9.61
CA ASN A 154 8.18 -1.11 8.68
C ASN A 154 7.02 -1.85 7.99
N ASN A 155 5.97 -2.13 8.73
CA ASN A 155 4.83 -2.93 8.28
C ASN A 155 3.52 -2.16 8.45
N ILE A 156 2.55 -2.47 7.60
CA ILE A 156 1.19 -1.95 7.72
C ILE A 156 0.18 -3.04 7.40
N MET A 157 -0.95 -3.01 8.10
CA MET A 157 -2.17 -3.72 7.77
C MET A 157 -3.34 -2.76 7.80
N GLU A 158 -4.19 -2.83 6.79
CA GLU A 158 -5.36 -1.97 6.61
C GLU A 158 -6.57 -2.80 6.22
N VAL A 159 -7.71 -2.50 6.82
CA VAL A 159 -9.01 -3.09 6.48
C VAL A 159 -10.01 -1.97 6.30
N GLN A 160 -10.77 -2.01 5.22
CA GLN A 160 -11.91 -1.11 5.05
C GLN A 160 -13.11 -1.84 4.47
N LEU A 161 -14.29 -1.40 4.89
CA LEU A 161 -15.57 -1.84 4.38
C LEU A 161 -16.34 -0.63 3.86
N GLU A 162 -17.06 -0.82 2.77
CA GLU A 162 -17.83 0.23 2.11
C GLU A 162 -19.18 -0.32 1.69
N LEU A 163 -20.24 0.33 2.12
CA LEU A 163 -21.59 0.08 1.66
C LEU A 163 -21.99 1.16 0.66
N ARG A 164 -22.24 0.75 -0.57
CA ARG A 164 -22.69 1.60 -1.67
C ARG A 164 -24.16 1.35 -1.91
N GLN A 165 -24.99 2.38 -1.89
CA GLN A 165 -26.41 2.30 -2.18
C GLN A 165 -26.79 3.28 -3.30
N ASN A 166 -27.25 2.77 -4.42
CA ASN A 166 -27.88 3.61 -5.43
C ASN A 166 -29.29 3.98 -4.92
N ILE A 167 -29.58 5.28 -4.82
CA ILE A 167 -30.85 5.80 -4.30
C ILE A 167 -31.79 6.15 -5.46
N TRP A 168 -31.30 6.93 -6.42
CA TRP A 168 -32.13 7.41 -7.51
C TRP A 168 -31.30 7.80 -8.73
N LYS A 169 -31.59 7.20 -9.88
CA LYS A 169 -30.87 7.42 -11.16
C LYS A 169 -29.35 7.33 -11.01
N ARG A 170 -28.66 8.49 -11.01
CA ARG A 170 -27.19 8.62 -10.86
C ARG A 170 -26.76 8.98 -9.44
N ASN A 171 -27.70 9.15 -8.53
CA ASN A 171 -27.41 9.53 -7.15
C ASN A 171 -27.27 8.29 -6.28
N GLY A 172 -26.20 8.21 -5.53
CA GLY A 172 -25.93 7.14 -4.59
C GLY A 172 -25.39 7.68 -3.26
N LEU A 173 -25.50 6.86 -2.23
CA LEU A 173 -24.91 7.07 -0.93
C LEU A 173 -23.81 6.04 -0.73
N VAL A 174 -22.71 6.47 -0.15
CA VAL A 174 -21.60 5.60 0.25
C VAL A 174 -21.30 5.85 1.71
N VAL A 175 -21.30 4.77 2.49
CA VAL A 175 -20.85 4.78 3.88
C VAL A 175 -19.67 3.82 3.97
N TRP A 176 -18.61 4.25 4.61
CA TRP A 176 -17.41 3.42 4.77
C TRP A 176 -16.83 3.54 6.18
N ALA A 177 -16.17 2.49 6.61
CA ALA A 177 -15.40 2.44 7.83
C ALA A 177 -14.11 1.66 7.57
N GLY A 178 -13.04 2.03 8.24
CA GLY A 178 -11.76 1.34 8.09
C GLY A 178 -10.91 1.49 9.34
N THR A 179 -9.97 0.58 9.46
CA THR A 179 -8.94 0.58 10.50
C THR A 179 -7.60 0.19 9.89
N ALA A 180 -6.54 0.76 10.42
CA ALA A 180 -5.17 0.46 10.02
C ALA A 180 -4.28 0.35 11.24
N LYS A 181 -3.23 -0.45 11.10
CA LYS A 181 -2.17 -0.57 12.10
C LYS A 181 -0.83 -0.60 11.41
N VAL A 182 0.09 0.24 11.87
CA VAL A 182 1.52 0.17 11.53
C VAL A 182 2.28 -0.45 12.69
N PHE A 183 3.31 -1.24 12.41
CA PHE A 183 4.09 -1.94 13.42
C PHE A 183 5.51 -2.24 12.94
N PRO A 184 6.50 -2.29 13.86
CA PRO A 184 7.89 -2.52 13.47
C PRO A 184 8.15 -3.99 13.12
N ASP A 185 7.59 -4.93 13.90
CA ASP A 185 7.74 -6.38 13.74
C ASP A 185 6.49 -7.10 14.28
N PHE A 186 6.23 -8.31 13.80
CA PHE A 186 5.13 -9.16 14.27
C PHE A 186 5.22 -9.48 15.76
N ASN A 187 6.43 -9.65 16.29
CA ASN A 187 6.64 -9.90 17.74
C ASN A 187 6.18 -8.73 18.60
N GLN A 188 6.12 -7.52 18.03
CA GLN A 188 5.71 -6.29 18.72
C GLN A 188 4.31 -5.82 18.31
N TRP A 189 3.53 -6.70 17.69
CA TRP A 189 2.16 -6.39 17.29
C TRP A 189 1.30 -5.87 18.43
N GLY A 190 1.49 -6.40 19.67
CA GLY A 190 0.74 -5.97 20.85
C GLY A 190 1.17 -4.63 21.44
N ASP A 191 2.43 -4.25 21.27
CA ASP A 191 3.07 -3.11 21.95
C ASP A 191 2.99 -1.79 21.19
N SER A 192 2.63 -1.83 19.90
CA SER A 192 2.51 -0.63 19.10
C SER A 192 1.34 0.23 19.59
N LYS A 193 1.66 1.38 20.17
CA LYS A 193 0.67 2.40 20.55
C LYS A 193 0.18 3.12 19.29
N PHE A 194 -1.14 3.27 19.17
CA PHE A 194 -1.79 4.10 18.17
C PHE A 194 -1.57 5.57 18.50
#